data_118e43ead7d6fdb554863ec6e13c5eb4
#
_entry.id   118e43ead7d6fdb554863ec6e13c5eb4
#
_cell.length_a   1.000
_cell.length_b   1.000
_cell.length_c   1.000
_cell.angle_alpha   90.00
_cell.angle_beta   90.00
_cell.angle_gamma   90.00
#
_symmetry.space_group_name_H-M   'P 1'
#
loop_
_entity.id
_entity.type
_entity.pdbx_description
1 polymer ?
#
loop_
_entity_poly.entity_id
_entity_poly.type
_entity_poly.pdbx_seq_one_letter_code
_entity_poly.pdbx_strand_id
1 'polypeptide(L)'
;MIRFGVIRFPGSCDETDAVAACERVGEAELLWHRDPDLKGVDAVVVPGGFSYGDYLRVGAIARFAPVMEKVAEFARDGGPVLGICNGFQVLCEAGLLPGALLPNDGLRFLCRQVDIVVEDPSPGSSAWTAACEPGDRLSIPVKHTTGRWFAPDNLHAQVSDRGQIVLRYAPGQNPNGSLGDVAGVRNEAGNVMGLMPHPEHAVDPLTGSADGLRLFESVARVAVAG
;
A
#
# COMPACT_ATOMS: atom_id res chain seq x y z
N MET A 1 -14.52 10.54 13.87
CA MET A 1 -14.39 10.17 12.44
C MET A 1 -12.90 10.09 12.17
N ILE A 2 -12.41 9.05 11.49
CA ILE A 2 -10.98 8.89 11.18
C ILE A 2 -10.51 10.00 10.23
N ARG A 3 -9.30 10.53 10.48
CA ARG A 3 -8.64 11.55 9.65
C ARG A 3 -7.44 10.94 8.95
N PHE A 4 -7.43 10.99 7.62
CA PHE A 4 -6.34 10.50 6.78
C PHE A 4 -5.41 11.64 6.33
N GLY A 5 -4.10 11.37 6.35
CA GLY A 5 -3.10 12.19 5.69
C GLY A 5 -2.61 11.51 4.42
N VAL A 6 -2.83 12.12 3.27
CA VAL A 6 -2.33 11.61 1.99
C VAL A 6 -1.08 12.37 1.60
N ILE A 7 0.05 11.67 1.47
CA ILE A 7 1.33 12.31 1.15
C ILE A 7 1.35 12.74 -0.31
N ARG A 8 1.82 13.96 -0.57
CA ARG A 8 2.05 14.45 -1.93
C ARG A 8 3.54 14.74 -2.16
N PHE A 9 4.14 13.95 -3.05
CA PHE A 9 5.49 14.19 -3.57
C PHE A 9 5.44 14.90 -4.92
N PRO A 10 6.53 15.55 -5.36
CA PRO A 10 6.71 15.89 -6.76
C PRO A 10 6.64 14.60 -7.60
N GLY A 11 5.67 14.50 -8.51
CA GLY A 11 5.44 13.31 -9.33
C GLY A 11 4.47 12.28 -8.74
N SER A 12 3.81 12.54 -7.61
CA SER A 12 2.60 11.80 -7.25
C SER A 12 1.56 11.97 -8.35
N CYS A 13 0.78 10.92 -8.64
CA CYS A 13 -0.25 10.95 -9.67
C CYS A 13 -1.62 10.62 -9.10
N ASP A 14 -1.68 9.84 -8.02
CA ASP A 14 -2.90 9.25 -7.48
C ASP A 14 -3.29 9.84 -6.11
N GLU A 15 -2.65 10.96 -5.70
CA GLU A 15 -2.92 11.56 -4.40
C GLU A 15 -4.36 12.10 -4.26
N THR A 16 -4.95 12.58 -5.36
CA THR A 16 -6.33 13.07 -5.36
C THR A 16 -7.33 11.93 -5.33
N ASP A 17 -7.04 10.82 -6.01
CA ASP A 17 -7.87 9.62 -5.98
C ASP A 17 -7.80 8.95 -4.60
N ALA A 18 -6.61 8.92 -3.99
CA ALA A 18 -6.43 8.44 -2.63
C ALA A 18 -7.20 9.30 -1.60
N VAL A 19 -7.21 10.63 -1.75
CA VAL A 19 -8.05 11.53 -0.93
C VAL A 19 -9.52 11.16 -1.11
N ALA A 20 -10.01 11.07 -2.36
CA ALA A 20 -11.40 10.75 -2.64
C ALA A 20 -11.81 9.36 -2.08
N ALA A 21 -10.90 8.38 -2.10
CA ALA A 21 -11.14 7.07 -1.49
C ALA A 21 -11.24 7.15 0.04
N CYS A 22 -10.34 7.89 0.68
CA CYS A 22 -10.36 8.12 2.13
C CYS A 22 -11.64 8.85 2.57
N GLU A 23 -12.10 9.83 1.79
CA GLU A 23 -13.32 10.60 2.07
C GLU A 23 -14.61 9.76 2.01
N ARG A 24 -14.56 8.53 1.44
CA ARG A 24 -15.69 7.58 1.53
C ARG A 24 -15.90 7.05 2.95
N VAL A 25 -14.89 7.10 3.80
CA VAL A 25 -14.93 6.47 5.13
C VAL A 25 -14.53 7.40 6.27
N GLY A 26 -14.00 8.60 5.97
CA GLY A 26 -13.51 9.55 6.95
C GLY A 26 -13.33 10.96 6.41
N GLU A 27 -12.36 11.68 6.96
CA GLU A 27 -11.87 12.96 6.46
C GLU A 27 -10.47 12.75 5.90
N ALA A 28 -10.07 13.50 4.87
CA ALA A 28 -8.74 13.40 4.30
C ALA A 28 -8.13 14.76 3.97
N GLU A 29 -6.81 14.88 4.14
CA GLU A 29 -6.05 16.05 3.73
C GLU A 29 -4.74 15.67 3.05
N LEU A 30 -4.28 16.54 2.14
CA LEU A 30 -2.98 16.41 1.51
C LEU A 30 -1.87 16.90 2.43
N LEU A 31 -0.84 16.06 2.61
CA LEU A 31 0.37 16.37 3.36
C LEU A 31 1.52 16.58 2.37
N TRP A 32 2.12 17.77 2.41
CA TRP A 32 3.20 18.12 1.50
C TRP A 32 4.53 17.47 1.94
N HIS A 33 5.25 16.86 1.01
CA HIS A 33 6.46 16.09 1.29
C HIS A 33 7.57 16.83 2.07
N ARG A 34 7.59 18.17 2.05
CA ARG A 34 8.54 18.98 2.80
C ARG A 34 8.07 19.39 4.19
N ASP A 35 6.80 19.18 4.47
CA ASP A 35 6.24 19.51 5.77
C ASP A 35 6.51 18.34 6.74
N PRO A 36 7.26 18.55 7.82
CA PRO A 36 7.51 17.49 8.79
C PRO A 36 6.37 17.31 9.81
N ASP A 37 5.17 17.85 9.53
CA ASP A 37 4.01 17.73 10.38
C ASP A 37 2.93 16.87 9.69
N LEU A 38 2.50 15.80 10.37
CA LEU A 38 1.37 14.97 9.93
C LEU A 38 0.01 15.53 10.38
N LYS A 39 -0.02 16.70 11.03
CA LYS A 39 -1.22 17.44 11.46
C LYS A 39 -2.20 16.64 12.33
N GLY A 40 -1.68 15.66 13.06
CA GLY A 40 -2.48 14.83 13.98
C GLY A 40 -3.50 13.94 13.26
N VAL A 41 -3.15 13.41 12.08
CA VAL A 41 -3.99 12.41 11.40
C VAL A 41 -3.95 11.07 12.09
N ASP A 42 -5.00 10.26 11.91
CA ASP A 42 -5.14 8.93 12.52
C ASP A 42 -4.56 7.83 11.62
N ALA A 43 -4.42 8.08 10.32
CA ALA A 43 -3.84 7.15 9.34
C ALA A 43 -3.12 7.90 8.21
N VAL A 44 -2.09 7.29 7.64
CA VAL A 44 -1.32 7.87 6.53
C VAL A 44 -1.41 6.99 5.29
N VAL A 45 -1.62 7.63 4.12
CA VAL A 45 -1.55 6.99 2.81
C VAL A 45 -0.41 7.60 2.00
N VAL A 46 0.50 6.74 1.53
CA VAL A 46 1.54 7.10 0.56
C VAL A 46 1.06 6.62 -0.81
N PRO A 47 0.62 7.54 -1.70
CA PRO A 47 -0.10 7.19 -2.93
C PRO A 47 0.81 6.71 -4.04
N GLY A 48 0.18 6.27 -5.14
CA GLY A 48 0.84 5.93 -6.38
C GLY A 48 1.36 7.13 -7.16
N GLY A 49 2.21 6.85 -8.16
CA GLY A 49 2.81 7.83 -9.05
C GLY A 49 4.24 7.50 -9.42
N PHE A 50 5.03 8.55 -9.66
CA PHE A 50 6.45 8.49 -10.02
C PHE A 50 7.21 9.53 -9.17
N SER A 51 7.25 9.32 -7.86
CA SER A 51 7.82 10.29 -6.92
C SER A 51 9.25 10.68 -7.29
N TYR A 52 9.48 11.98 -7.43
CA TYR A 52 10.75 12.57 -7.93
C TYR A 52 11.20 12.01 -9.30
N GLY A 53 10.25 11.53 -10.14
CA GLY A 53 10.52 11.00 -11.46
C GLY A 53 11.20 9.63 -11.47
N ASP A 54 11.17 8.90 -10.35
CA ASP A 54 11.81 7.58 -10.15
C ASP A 54 13.32 7.55 -10.49
N TYR A 55 13.99 8.70 -10.41
CA TYR A 55 15.42 8.80 -10.61
C TYR A 55 16.19 7.90 -9.63
N LEU A 56 17.29 7.30 -10.09
CA LEU A 56 18.08 6.23 -9.47
C LEU A 56 17.33 4.89 -9.47
N ARG A 57 16.24 4.78 -8.73
CA ARG A 57 15.24 3.69 -8.70
C ARG A 57 13.98 4.18 -8.01
N VAL A 58 12.89 3.45 -8.25
CA VAL A 58 11.57 3.80 -7.72
C VAL A 58 11.58 3.99 -6.20
N GLY A 59 11.04 5.10 -5.73
CA GLY A 59 10.92 5.42 -4.30
C GLY A 59 12.22 5.87 -3.59
N ALA A 60 13.39 5.70 -4.23
CA ALA A 60 14.69 5.89 -3.57
C ALA A 60 14.96 7.32 -3.08
N ILE A 61 14.45 8.33 -3.77
CA ILE A 61 14.62 9.73 -3.36
C ILE A 61 13.53 10.12 -2.36
N ALA A 62 12.29 9.67 -2.59
CA ALA A 62 11.14 10.00 -1.76
C ALA A 62 11.34 9.62 -0.28
N ARG A 63 12.03 8.49 -0.01
CA ARG A 63 12.32 8.05 1.36
C ARG A 63 13.05 9.09 2.23
N PHE A 64 13.76 10.03 1.61
CA PHE A 64 14.51 11.09 2.31
C PHE A 64 13.71 12.39 2.46
N ALA A 65 12.47 12.45 2.00
CA ALA A 65 11.63 13.61 2.21
C ALA A 65 11.36 13.84 3.70
N PRO A 66 11.34 15.10 4.19
CA PRO A 66 11.09 15.42 5.60
C PRO A 66 9.84 14.75 6.18
N VAL A 67 8.75 14.67 5.42
CA VAL A 67 7.53 13.98 5.85
C VAL A 67 7.75 12.50 6.16
N MET A 68 8.68 11.82 5.46
CA MET A 68 8.93 10.39 5.65
C MET A 68 9.62 10.06 6.98
N GLU A 69 10.36 10.99 7.57
CA GLU A 69 10.87 10.84 8.94
C GLU A 69 9.69 10.77 9.93
N LYS A 70 8.69 11.63 9.74
CA LYS A 70 7.47 11.64 10.58
C LYS A 70 6.57 10.45 10.32
N VAL A 71 6.47 9.98 9.07
CA VAL A 71 5.77 8.73 8.75
C VAL A 71 6.45 7.54 9.46
N ALA A 72 7.78 7.49 9.48
CA ALA A 72 8.50 6.43 10.17
C ALA A 72 8.36 6.49 11.70
N GLU A 73 8.31 7.69 12.30
CA GLU A 73 7.97 7.89 13.72
C GLU A 73 6.54 7.41 14.00
N PHE A 74 5.57 7.91 13.25
CA PHE A 74 4.17 7.55 13.35
C PHE A 74 3.94 6.04 13.24
N ALA A 75 4.60 5.39 12.27
CA ALA A 75 4.52 3.93 12.11
C ALA A 75 5.11 3.16 13.31
N ARG A 76 6.24 3.63 13.88
CA ARG A 76 6.85 3.03 15.09
C ARG A 76 5.95 3.16 16.32
N ASP A 77 5.19 4.23 16.41
CA ASP A 77 4.24 4.48 17.48
C ASP A 77 2.90 3.75 17.28
N GLY A 78 2.81 2.88 16.25
CA GLY A 78 1.64 2.05 15.97
C GLY A 78 0.65 2.66 14.98
N GLY A 79 0.92 3.86 14.46
CA GLY A 79 0.05 4.55 13.50
C GLY A 79 -0.07 3.79 12.18
N PRO A 80 -1.30 3.64 11.63
CA PRO A 80 -1.54 2.92 10.39
C PRO A 80 -0.97 3.65 9.17
N VAL A 81 -0.18 2.95 8.33
CA VAL A 81 0.40 3.49 7.10
C VAL A 81 0.11 2.55 5.93
N LEU A 82 -0.45 3.08 4.83
CA LEU A 82 -0.66 2.36 3.58
C LEU A 82 0.23 2.92 2.48
N GLY A 83 0.99 2.06 1.80
CA GLY A 83 1.71 2.39 0.58
C GLY A 83 1.06 1.76 -0.64
N ILE A 84 0.64 2.58 -1.61
CA ILE A 84 -0.01 2.12 -2.84
C ILE A 84 0.96 2.27 -4.00
N CYS A 85 1.25 1.20 -4.74
CA CYS A 85 2.11 1.20 -5.92
C CYS A 85 3.47 1.89 -5.65
N ASN A 86 3.68 3.12 -6.10
CA ASN A 86 4.88 3.91 -5.79
C ASN A 86 5.05 4.14 -4.28
N GLY A 87 3.97 4.32 -3.53
CA GLY A 87 4.00 4.38 -2.07
C GLY A 87 4.55 3.10 -1.43
N PHE A 88 4.19 1.93 -1.94
CA PHE A 88 4.76 0.66 -1.48
C PHE A 88 6.27 0.60 -1.75
N GLN A 89 6.71 1.04 -2.93
CA GLN A 89 8.13 1.16 -3.27
C GLN A 89 8.87 2.07 -2.29
N VAL A 90 8.30 3.24 -1.96
CA VAL A 90 8.84 4.18 -0.97
C VAL A 90 8.96 3.55 0.42
N LEU A 91 7.94 2.82 0.87
CA LEU A 91 7.95 2.16 2.18
C LEU A 91 9.00 1.04 2.26
N CYS A 92 9.22 0.27 1.17
CA CYS A 92 10.32 -0.69 1.10
C CYS A 92 11.69 0.00 1.13
N GLU A 93 11.88 1.07 0.36
CA GLU A 93 13.12 1.86 0.36
C GLU A 93 13.41 2.54 1.72
N ALA A 94 12.36 2.90 2.45
CA ALA A 94 12.47 3.44 3.81
C ALA A 94 12.72 2.37 4.89
N GLY A 95 12.69 1.07 4.53
CA GLY A 95 12.86 -0.03 5.48
C GLY A 95 11.65 -0.26 6.40
N LEU A 96 10.50 0.30 6.07
CA LEU A 96 9.24 0.13 6.81
C LEU A 96 8.51 -1.16 6.41
N LEU A 97 8.81 -1.70 5.23
CA LEU A 97 8.27 -2.96 4.71
C LEU A 97 9.39 -3.87 4.19
N PRO A 98 9.21 -5.20 4.26
CA PRO A 98 10.20 -6.15 3.77
C PRO A 98 10.21 -6.28 2.25
N GLY A 99 11.36 -6.67 1.71
CA GLY A 99 11.54 -6.91 0.28
C GLY A 99 11.86 -5.65 -0.52
N ALA A 100 11.77 -5.80 -1.84
CA ALA A 100 12.03 -4.72 -2.81
C ALA A 100 11.14 -4.90 -4.04
N LEU A 101 10.88 -3.81 -4.77
CA LEU A 101 10.12 -3.84 -6.02
C LEU A 101 11.08 -3.74 -7.20
N LEU A 102 11.04 -4.73 -8.09
CA LEU A 102 11.85 -4.84 -9.30
C LEU A 102 11.00 -4.52 -10.55
N PRO A 103 11.63 -4.24 -11.70
CA PRO A 103 10.91 -4.17 -12.97
C PRO A 103 10.09 -5.42 -13.23
N ASN A 104 8.92 -5.25 -13.83
CA ASN A 104 8.06 -6.36 -14.25
C ASN A 104 8.84 -7.32 -15.16
N ASP A 105 8.60 -8.63 -15.08
CA ASP A 105 9.28 -9.63 -15.91
C ASP A 105 9.22 -9.33 -17.41
N GLY A 106 8.07 -8.80 -17.88
CA GLY A 106 7.88 -8.41 -19.28
C GLY A 106 8.51 -7.06 -19.66
N LEU A 107 9.15 -6.33 -18.73
CA LEU A 107 9.72 -4.99 -18.93
C LEU A 107 8.75 -3.99 -19.58
N ARG A 108 7.44 -4.15 -19.35
CA ARG A 108 6.38 -3.33 -19.93
C ARG A 108 5.51 -2.73 -18.86
N PHE A 109 4.94 -1.56 -19.17
CA PHE A 109 3.88 -0.98 -18.35
C PHE A 109 2.65 -1.88 -18.41
N LEU A 110 2.12 -2.21 -17.24
CA LEU A 110 0.89 -2.98 -17.07
C LEU A 110 -0.22 -2.02 -16.64
N CYS A 111 -1.39 -2.16 -17.27
CA CYS A 111 -2.60 -1.46 -16.85
C CYS A 111 -3.77 -2.41 -17.10
N ARG A 112 -4.25 -3.04 -16.05
CA ARG A 112 -5.37 -3.99 -16.14
C ARG A 112 -5.97 -4.29 -14.78
N GLN A 113 -7.20 -4.78 -14.78
CA GLN A 113 -7.83 -5.37 -13.60
C GLN A 113 -7.17 -6.71 -13.27
N VAL A 114 -6.97 -6.97 -11.98
CA VAL A 114 -6.49 -8.26 -11.44
C VAL A 114 -7.32 -8.64 -10.22
N ASP A 115 -7.44 -9.93 -9.97
CA ASP A 115 -7.98 -10.42 -8.71
C ASP A 115 -6.82 -10.70 -7.75
N ILE A 116 -6.96 -10.23 -6.53
CA ILE A 116 -6.07 -10.57 -5.42
C ILE A 116 -6.85 -11.32 -4.34
N VAL A 117 -6.15 -12.16 -3.61
CA VAL A 117 -6.70 -12.95 -2.51
C VAL A 117 -6.12 -12.45 -1.20
N VAL A 118 -6.98 -12.27 -0.21
CA VAL A 118 -6.57 -11.94 1.15
C VAL A 118 -6.01 -13.18 1.82
N GLU A 119 -4.74 -13.13 2.23
CA GLU A 119 -4.04 -14.21 2.92
C GLU A 119 -3.69 -13.87 4.37
N ASP A 120 -4.29 -12.80 4.89
CA ASP A 120 -4.09 -12.42 6.28
C ASP A 120 -4.43 -13.60 7.21
N PRO A 121 -3.45 -14.16 7.94
CA PRO A 121 -3.64 -15.41 8.71
C PRO A 121 -4.64 -15.29 9.86
N SER A 122 -4.95 -14.08 10.25
CA SER A 122 -5.94 -13.81 11.32
C SER A 122 -6.64 -12.48 11.05
N PRO A 123 -7.98 -12.43 11.08
CA PRO A 123 -8.70 -11.17 10.95
C PRO A 123 -8.13 -10.11 11.92
N GLY A 124 -7.75 -8.96 11.39
CA GLY A 124 -7.17 -7.87 12.18
C GLY A 124 -5.67 -7.98 12.48
N SER A 125 -4.94 -8.96 11.91
CA SER A 125 -3.47 -8.99 11.99
C SER A 125 -2.81 -7.86 11.17
N SER A 126 -3.55 -7.29 10.22
CA SER A 126 -3.22 -6.02 9.57
C SER A 126 -4.36 -5.02 9.77
N ALA A 127 -4.01 -3.79 10.15
CA ALA A 127 -4.98 -2.70 10.27
C ALA A 127 -5.74 -2.45 8.95
N TRP A 128 -5.12 -2.76 7.82
CA TRP A 128 -5.66 -2.50 6.48
C TRP A 128 -6.47 -3.64 5.87
N THR A 129 -6.56 -4.80 6.53
CA THR A 129 -7.37 -5.95 6.10
C THR A 129 -8.43 -6.35 7.13
N ALA A 130 -8.62 -5.57 8.20
CA ALA A 130 -9.53 -5.88 9.31
C ALA A 130 -11.02 -6.00 8.91
N ALA A 131 -11.42 -5.50 7.74
CA ALA A 131 -12.75 -5.67 7.15
C ALA A 131 -12.81 -6.80 6.11
N CYS A 132 -11.74 -7.58 5.97
CA CYS A 132 -11.64 -8.69 5.03
C CYS A 132 -11.52 -10.01 5.79
N GLU A 133 -11.95 -11.09 5.14
CA GLU A 133 -11.77 -12.45 5.65
C GLU A 133 -10.68 -13.18 4.83
N PRO A 134 -9.92 -14.11 5.43
CA PRO A 134 -9.00 -14.95 4.68
C PRO A 134 -9.72 -15.68 3.54
N GLY A 135 -9.14 -15.59 2.33
CA GLY A 135 -9.72 -16.16 1.12
C GLY A 135 -10.64 -15.21 0.33
N ASP A 136 -10.96 -14.04 0.85
CA ASP A 136 -11.68 -13.02 0.08
C ASP A 136 -10.93 -12.67 -1.19
N ARG A 137 -11.66 -12.53 -2.29
CA ARG A 137 -11.15 -12.07 -3.58
C ARG A 137 -11.55 -10.62 -3.79
N LEU A 138 -10.55 -9.80 -4.11
CA LEU A 138 -10.75 -8.38 -4.39
C LEU A 138 -10.29 -8.10 -5.82
N SER A 139 -11.16 -7.51 -6.62
CA SER A 139 -10.87 -7.10 -7.98
C SER A 139 -10.36 -5.66 -7.98
N ILE A 140 -9.07 -5.45 -8.22
CA ILE A 140 -8.40 -4.16 -8.08
C ILE A 140 -7.46 -3.94 -9.26
N PRO A 141 -7.41 -2.73 -9.89
CA PRO A 141 -6.53 -2.49 -11.02
C PRO A 141 -5.06 -2.38 -10.61
N VAL A 142 -4.16 -2.78 -11.52
CA VAL A 142 -2.72 -2.50 -11.48
C VAL A 142 -2.32 -1.58 -12.62
N LYS A 143 -1.38 -0.65 -12.37
CA LYS A 143 -0.79 0.24 -13.38
C LYS A 143 0.66 0.59 -13.01
N HIS A 144 1.63 -0.17 -13.51
CA HIS A 144 3.06 0.00 -13.17
C HIS A 144 4.00 -0.67 -14.16
N THR A 145 5.26 -0.20 -14.23
CA THR A 145 6.39 -0.87 -14.89
C THR A 145 7.29 -1.62 -13.91
N THR A 146 7.30 -1.19 -12.65
CA THR A 146 8.13 -1.74 -11.58
C THR A 146 7.22 -2.14 -10.43
N GLY A 147 6.82 -3.40 -10.40
CA GLY A 147 5.88 -3.87 -9.38
C GLY A 147 6.13 -5.30 -8.94
N ARG A 148 7.19 -5.92 -9.44
CA ARG A 148 7.59 -7.28 -9.08
C ARG A 148 8.22 -7.28 -7.70
N TRP A 149 7.46 -7.72 -6.70
CA TRP A 149 8.00 -7.91 -5.35
C TRP A 149 9.01 -9.06 -5.32
N PHE A 150 10.12 -8.81 -4.67
CA PHE A 150 11.24 -9.75 -4.55
C PHE A 150 11.84 -9.68 -3.14
N ALA A 151 12.25 -10.82 -2.63
CA ALA A 151 13.07 -10.97 -1.44
C ALA A 151 14.06 -12.14 -1.63
N PRO A 152 15.29 -12.09 -1.08
CA PRO A 152 16.16 -13.25 -0.99
C PRO A 152 15.47 -14.41 -0.23
N ASP A 153 15.82 -15.66 -0.54
CA ASP A 153 15.14 -16.85 -0.02
C ASP A 153 14.97 -16.86 1.50
N ASN A 154 16.01 -16.47 2.25
CA ASN A 154 15.95 -16.38 3.70
C ASN A 154 14.97 -15.32 4.21
N LEU A 155 14.88 -14.17 3.54
CA LEU A 155 13.93 -13.12 3.89
C LEU A 155 12.50 -13.52 3.46
N HIS A 156 12.35 -14.12 2.27
CA HIS A 156 11.06 -14.62 1.81
C HIS A 156 10.47 -15.64 2.80
N ALA A 157 11.29 -16.61 3.25
CA ALA A 157 10.86 -17.58 4.25
C ALA A 157 10.42 -16.90 5.56
N GLN A 158 11.20 -15.93 6.08
CA GLN A 158 10.86 -15.19 7.30
C GLN A 158 9.55 -14.41 7.15
N VAL A 159 9.36 -13.72 6.03
CA VAL A 159 8.14 -12.93 5.74
C VAL A 159 6.92 -13.84 5.65
N SER A 160 7.08 -15.02 5.06
CA SER A 160 6.03 -16.04 4.98
C SER A 160 5.69 -16.62 6.36
N ASP A 161 6.70 -17.07 7.10
CA ASP A 161 6.53 -17.73 8.41
C ASP A 161 5.90 -16.78 9.45
N ARG A 162 6.16 -15.47 9.34
CA ARG A 162 5.60 -14.43 10.21
C ARG A 162 4.22 -13.93 9.74
N GLY A 163 3.66 -14.49 8.66
CA GLY A 163 2.37 -14.08 8.11
C GLY A 163 2.35 -12.62 7.63
N GLN A 164 3.48 -12.13 7.10
CA GLN A 164 3.57 -10.75 6.60
C GLN A 164 3.10 -10.60 5.16
N ILE A 165 2.88 -11.70 4.44
CA ILE A 165 2.22 -11.70 3.12
C ILE A 165 0.73 -11.68 3.39
N VAL A 166 0.08 -10.57 3.08
CA VAL A 166 -1.36 -10.37 3.35
C VAL A 166 -2.23 -10.38 2.11
N LEU A 167 -1.62 -10.17 0.94
CA LEU A 167 -2.32 -10.19 -0.35
C LEU A 167 -1.49 -10.93 -1.38
N ARG A 168 -2.11 -11.86 -2.12
CA ARG A 168 -1.52 -12.50 -3.30
C ARG A 168 -2.37 -12.26 -4.54
N TYR A 169 -1.73 -12.21 -5.69
CA TYR A 169 -2.46 -12.31 -6.95
C TYR A 169 -3.15 -13.68 -7.02
N ALA A 170 -4.39 -13.71 -7.48
CA ALA A 170 -5.13 -14.96 -7.62
C ALA A 170 -4.38 -15.95 -8.55
N PRO A 171 -4.54 -17.27 -8.40
CA PRO A 171 -3.86 -18.25 -9.20
C PRO A 171 -3.94 -17.97 -10.71
N GLY A 172 -2.78 -17.88 -11.37
CA GLY A 172 -2.66 -17.58 -12.79
C GLY A 172 -2.87 -16.11 -13.17
N GLN A 173 -3.06 -15.21 -12.19
CA GLN A 173 -3.25 -13.78 -12.43
C GLN A 173 -2.07 -12.90 -12.06
N ASN A 174 -0.93 -13.47 -11.61
CA ASN A 174 0.29 -12.71 -11.35
C ASN A 174 0.73 -11.94 -12.61
N PRO A 175 0.63 -10.60 -12.61
CA PRO A 175 0.82 -9.83 -13.84
C PRO A 175 2.28 -9.51 -14.11
N ASN A 176 3.15 -9.55 -13.09
CA ASN A 176 4.44 -8.89 -13.08
C ASN A 176 5.61 -9.80 -12.69
N GLY A 177 5.35 -11.07 -12.33
CA GLY A 177 6.37 -12.03 -11.90
C GLY A 177 6.78 -11.88 -10.43
N SER A 178 5.95 -11.29 -9.59
CA SER A 178 6.18 -11.22 -8.14
C SER A 178 6.45 -12.60 -7.55
N LEU A 179 7.48 -12.69 -6.71
CA LEU A 179 7.85 -13.94 -6.03
C LEU A 179 6.68 -14.46 -5.18
N GLY A 180 6.31 -15.73 -5.39
CA GLY A 180 5.20 -16.34 -4.66
C GLY A 180 3.86 -15.63 -4.83
N ASP A 181 3.64 -14.99 -5.99
CA ASP A 181 2.42 -14.23 -6.31
C ASP A 181 2.10 -13.07 -5.35
N VAL A 182 3.08 -12.58 -4.60
CA VAL A 182 2.88 -11.50 -3.61
C VAL A 182 2.37 -10.23 -4.29
N ALA A 183 1.20 -9.77 -3.87
CA ALA A 183 0.59 -8.51 -4.29
C ALA A 183 0.73 -7.41 -3.22
N GLY A 184 0.83 -7.81 -1.94
CA GLY A 184 1.01 -6.90 -0.82
C GLY A 184 1.54 -7.58 0.43
N VAL A 185 2.31 -6.82 1.21
CA VAL A 185 2.91 -7.24 2.47
C VAL A 185 2.65 -6.24 3.58
N ARG A 186 2.77 -6.69 4.83
CA ARG A 186 2.74 -5.85 6.02
C ARG A 186 4.06 -5.91 6.80
N ASN A 187 4.26 -4.96 7.71
CA ASN A 187 5.31 -5.06 8.73
C ASN A 187 4.92 -6.06 9.83
N GLU A 188 5.84 -6.38 10.74
CA GLU A 188 5.58 -7.32 11.84
C GLU A 188 4.48 -6.85 12.78
N ALA A 189 4.40 -5.55 13.05
CA ALA A 189 3.39 -4.95 13.92
C ALA A 189 1.97 -4.91 13.31
N GLY A 190 1.84 -5.08 11.99
CA GLY A 190 0.54 -5.10 11.29
C GLY A 190 -0.06 -3.73 10.98
N ASN A 191 0.60 -2.65 11.36
CA ASN A 191 0.09 -1.29 11.13
C ASN A 191 0.57 -0.66 9.82
N VAL A 192 1.66 -1.14 9.23
CA VAL A 192 2.16 -0.68 7.92
C VAL A 192 1.89 -1.75 6.88
N MET A 193 1.23 -1.39 5.78
CA MET A 193 0.96 -2.27 4.65
C MET A 193 1.34 -1.60 3.34
N GLY A 194 1.79 -2.38 2.37
CA GLY A 194 2.02 -1.94 1.00
C GLY A 194 1.50 -2.95 -0.01
N LEU A 195 0.97 -2.45 -1.11
CA LEU A 195 0.47 -3.26 -2.21
C LEU A 195 0.70 -2.59 -3.56
N MET A 196 0.85 -3.40 -4.62
CA MET A 196 0.99 -2.88 -5.99
C MET A 196 -0.33 -2.56 -6.69
N PRO A 197 -1.44 -3.29 -6.45
CA PRO A 197 -2.76 -2.87 -6.90
C PRO A 197 -3.19 -1.53 -6.30
N HIS A 198 -4.10 -0.85 -6.99
CA HIS A 198 -4.60 0.49 -6.65
C HIS A 198 -6.02 0.43 -6.06
N PRO A 199 -6.18 0.26 -4.73
CA PRO A 199 -7.49 0.19 -4.10
C PRO A 199 -8.28 1.50 -4.24
N GLU A 200 -7.61 2.66 -4.34
CA GLU A 200 -8.22 3.97 -4.55
C GLU A 200 -8.96 4.08 -5.89
N HIS A 201 -8.63 3.24 -6.87
CA HIS A 201 -9.34 3.14 -8.14
C HIS A 201 -10.43 2.06 -8.17
N ALA A 202 -10.65 1.37 -7.06
CA ALA A 202 -11.67 0.33 -6.89
C ALA A 202 -12.58 0.67 -5.69
N VAL A 203 -13.14 1.88 -5.68
CA VAL A 203 -14.03 2.39 -4.61
C VAL A 203 -15.44 2.71 -5.10
N ASP A 204 -15.70 2.49 -6.39
CA ASP A 204 -16.99 2.72 -7.01
C ASP A 204 -17.25 1.66 -8.08
N PRO A 205 -18.42 0.96 -8.06
CA PRO A 205 -18.77 -0.04 -9.07
C PRO A 205 -18.79 0.51 -10.51
N LEU A 206 -19.03 1.81 -10.67
CA LEU A 206 -19.01 2.46 -11.99
C LEU A 206 -17.63 2.51 -12.63
N THR A 207 -16.55 2.42 -11.82
CA THR A 207 -15.17 2.37 -12.30
C THR A 207 -14.64 0.94 -12.45
N GLY A 208 -15.50 -0.08 -12.26
CA GLY A 208 -15.21 -1.49 -12.46
C GLY A 208 -15.29 -2.35 -11.20
N SER A 209 -14.99 -1.79 -10.02
CA SER A 209 -15.08 -2.50 -8.74
C SER A 209 -15.17 -1.52 -7.57
N ALA A 210 -15.74 -1.98 -6.46
CA ALA A 210 -15.71 -1.29 -5.16
C ALA A 210 -14.92 -2.08 -4.08
N ASP A 211 -14.22 -3.13 -4.47
CA ASP A 211 -13.54 -4.03 -3.52
C ASP A 211 -12.39 -3.36 -2.77
N GLY A 212 -11.75 -2.38 -3.39
CA GLY A 212 -10.68 -1.58 -2.78
C GLY A 212 -11.13 -0.76 -1.58
N LEU A 213 -12.41 -0.39 -1.52
CA LEU A 213 -12.97 0.37 -0.39
C LEU A 213 -12.82 -0.39 0.92
N ARG A 214 -12.86 -1.72 0.89
CA ARG A 214 -12.71 -2.57 2.08
C ARG A 214 -11.39 -2.35 2.83
N LEU A 215 -10.32 -1.95 2.14
CA LEU A 215 -9.04 -1.65 2.78
C LEU A 215 -9.14 -0.34 3.59
N PHE A 216 -9.81 0.68 3.07
CA PHE A 216 -10.04 1.94 3.78
C PHE A 216 -11.05 1.76 4.94
N GLU A 217 -12.09 0.96 4.75
CA GLU A 217 -13.03 0.59 5.82
C GLU A 217 -12.34 -0.18 6.95
N SER A 218 -11.32 -1.00 6.63
CA SER A 218 -10.55 -1.78 7.61
C SER A 218 -9.90 -0.87 8.64
N VAL A 219 -9.12 0.10 8.20
CA VAL A 219 -8.42 1.02 9.12
C VAL A 219 -9.42 1.92 9.88
N ALA A 220 -10.53 2.31 9.25
CA ALA A 220 -11.57 3.08 9.93
C ALA A 220 -12.21 2.30 11.10
N ARG A 221 -12.39 0.97 10.95
CA ARG A 221 -12.87 0.10 12.04
C ARG A 221 -11.88 0.02 13.20
N VAL A 222 -10.59 -0.13 12.89
CA VAL A 222 -9.53 -0.23 13.92
C VAL A 222 -9.42 1.07 14.71
N ALA A 223 -9.44 2.23 14.04
CA ALA A 223 -9.34 3.53 14.67
C ALA A 223 -10.53 3.88 15.61
N VAL A 224 -11.70 3.27 15.41
CA VAL A 224 -12.88 3.47 16.28
C VAL A 224 -12.86 2.54 17.49
N ALA A 225 -12.13 1.42 17.42
CA ALA A 225 -12.10 0.40 18.49
C ALA A 225 -11.03 0.67 19.56
N GLY A 226 -10.07 1.56 19.31
CA GLY A 226 -9.01 1.98 20.27
C GLY A 226 -9.32 3.32 20.88
#